data_5422e74fc9b6f3c5f648f717e7df32b6
#
_entry.id   5422e74fc9b6f3c5f648f717e7df32b6
#
_cell.length_a   1.000
_cell.length_b   1.000
_cell.length_c   1.000
_cell.angle_alpha   90.00
_cell.angle_beta   90.00
_cell.angle_gamma   90.00
#
_symmetry.space_group_name_H-M   'P 1'
#
loop_
_entity.id
_entity.type
_entity.pdbx_description
1 polymer ?
#
loop_
_entity_poly.entity_id
_entity_poly.type
_entity_poly.pdbx_seq_one_letter_code
_entity_poly.pdbx_strand_id
1 'polypeptide(L)'
;MKKFLIIGGGAMGSAFTIPCLENKNDVVITEPYSKKFIKELSSKRKYHSALKMNLPKKLKFRKYSGDLLKEKFDLIVIALSLPGIDFIGKELKKNNINTPLLVLTKGLKYISRSKKIFTISEKLQKVSGIKNISVLKGPCLAKELARKHQTSVIIANKNINFAKKIGKRISTKYYLNEF
;
A
#
# COMPACT_ATOMS: atom_id res chain seq x y z
N MET A 1 15.15 11.44 1.51
CA MET A 1 14.42 10.46 0.69
C MET A 1 13.97 9.34 1.60
N LYS A 2 12.72 8.87 1.50
CA LYS A 2 12.19 7.74 2.29
C LYS A 2 12.02 6.54 1.39
N LYS A 3 12.24 5.33 1.94
CA LYS A 3 12.12 4.07 1.19
C LYS A 3 10.79 3.39 1.52
N PHE A 4 9.93 3.22 0.53
CA PHE A 4 8.60 2.62 0.67
C PHE A 4 8.54 1.27 -0.03
N LEU A 5 7.91 0.29 0.64
CA LEU A 5 7.53 -0.98 0.02
C LEU A 5 6.01 -0.98 -0.18
N ILE A 6 5.55 -1.14 -1.41
CA ILE A 6 4.13 -1.32 -1.73
C ILE A 6 3.87 -2.79 -2.02
N ILE A 7 3.00 -3.42 -1.23
CA ILE A 7 2.62 -4.82 -1.37
C ILE A 7 1.23 -4.89 -1.98
N GLY A 8 1.16 -5.35 -3.22
CA GLY A 8 -0.02 -5.41 -4.06
C GLY A 8 0.15 -4.61 -5.34
N GLY A 9 0.37 -5.32 -6.44
CA GLY A 9 0.60 -4.77 -7.77
C GLY A 9 -0.67 -4.55 -8.60
N GLY A 10 -1.85 -4.58 -7.95
CA GLY A 10 -3.12 -4.26 -8.59
C GLY A 10 -3.26 -2.77 -8.92
N ALA A 11 -4.42 -2.39 -9.46
CA ALA A 11 -4.65 -1.03 -9.95
C ALA A 11 -4.34 0.06 -8.90
N MET A 12 -4.84 -0.09 -7.65
CA MET A 12 -4.65 0.92 -6.62
C MET A 12 -3.19 0.98 -6.13
N GLY A 13 -2.56 -0.16 -5.84
CA GLY A 13 -1.15 -0.17 -5.40
C GLY A 13 -0.22 0.42 -6.45
N SER A 14 -0.44 0.07 -7.73
CA SER A 14 0.34 0.61 -8.85
C SER A 14 0.09 2.10 -9.07
N ALA A 15 -1.16 2.58 -9.01
CA ALA A 15 -1.47 4.01 -9.12
C ALA A 15 -0.85 4.81 -7.97
N PHE A 16 -0.86 4.29 -6.75
CA PHE A 16 -0.30 4.93 -5.57
C PHE A 16 1.22 5.14 -5.63
N THR A 17 1.93 4.36 -6.46
CA THR A 17 3.36 4.59 -6.69
C THR A 17 3.66 5.97 -7.25
N ILE A 18 2.71 6.56 -8.02
CA ILE A 18 2.91 7.81 -8.76
C ILE A 18 3.12 8.98 -7.80
N PRO A 19 2.18 9.33 -6.90
CA PRO A 19 2.40 10.42 -5.94
C PRO A 19 3.58 10.15 -5.00
N CYS A 20 3.85 8.89 -4.65
CA CYS A 20 5.02 8.55 -3.83
C CYS A 20 6.33 8.89 -4.55
N LEU A 21 6.47 8.55 -5.82
CA LEU A 21 7.67 8.83 -6.63
C LEU A 21 7.84 10.32 -6.93
N GLU A 22 6.74 11.06 -7.14
CA GLU A 22 6.78 12.52 -7.35
C GLU A 22 7.29 13.25 -6.10
N ASN A 23 6.98 12.75 -4.92
CA ASN A 23 7.54 13.24 -3.66
C ASN A 23 8.96 12.73 -3.37
N LYS A 24 9.68 12.30 -4.40
CA LYS A 24 11.09 11.89 -4.33
C LYS A 24 11.35 10.75 -3.32
N ASN A 25 10.37 9.88 -3.05
CA ASN A 25 10.61 8.66 -2.29
C ASN A 25 11.22 7.58 -3.18
N ASP A 26 12.00 6.68 -2.58
CA ASP A 26 12.43 5.43 -3.22
C ASP A 26 11.31 4.40 -3.06
N VAL A 27 10.71 3.98 -4.16
CA VAL A 27 9.52 3.13 -4.15
C VAL A 27 9.82 1.78 -4.77
N VAL A 28 9.64 0.76 -3.97
CA VAL A 28 9.65 -0.65 -4.40
C VAL A 28 8.22 -1.16 -4.39
N ILE A 29 7.77 -1.79 -5.46
CA ILE A 29 6.49 -2.50 -5.52
C ILE A 29 6.71 -4.00 -5.66
N THR A 30 5.88 -4.79 -4.99
CA THR A 30 5.86 -6.24 -5.09
C THR A 30 4.43 -6.77 -5.20
N GLU A 31 4.28 -7.92 -5.84
CA GLU A 31 2.98 -8.59 -6.02
C GLU A 31 3.12 -10.07 -5.64
N PRO A 32 2.43 -10.53 -4.57
CA PRO A 32 2.58 -11.91 -4.10
C PRO A 32 1.75 -12.95 -4.86
N TYR A 33 0.68 -12.56 -5.59
CA TYR A 33 -0.30 -13.53 -6.10
C TYR A 33 -0.51 -13.50 -7.61
N SER A 34 -0.67 -12.31 -8.18
CA SER A 34 -1.09 -12.18 -9.56
C SER A 34 0.06 -12.37 -10.54
N LYS A 35 0.16 -13.56 -11.17
CA LYS A 35 1.13 -13.82 -12.25
C LYS A 35 1.09 -12.74 -13.34
N LYS A 36 -0.13 -12.26 -13.67
CA LYS A 36 -0.35 -11.18 -14.64
C LYS A 36 0.37 -9.90 -14.22
N PHE A 37 0.11 -9.39 -13.01
CA PHE A 37 0.72 -8.15 -12.53
C PHE A 37 2.23 -8.30 -12.27
N ILE A 38 2.69 -9.48 -11.83
CA ILE A 38 4.11 -9.79 -11.74
C ILE A 38 4.78 -9.60 -13.12
N LYS A 39 4.22 -10.20 -14.19
CA LYS A 39 4.72 -10.07 -15.56
C LYS A 39 4.72 -8.62 -16.04
N GLU A 40 3.63 -7.88 -15.81
CA GLU A 40 3.51 -6.48 -16.20
C GLU A 40 4.55 -5.59 -15.50
N LEU A 41 4.69 -5.72 -14.18
CA LEU A 41 5.59 -4.92 -13.35
C LEU A 41 7.08 -5.23 -13.61
N SER A 42 7.42 -6.48 -13.93
CA SER A 42 8.79 -6.90 -14.24
C SER A 42 9.23 -6.52 -15.66
N SER A 43 8.30 -6.16 -16.54
CA SER A 43 8.62 -5.79 -17.92
C SER A 43 9.35 -4.44 -18.01
N LYS A 44 10.17 -4.25 -19.06
CA LYS A 44 10.86 -2.98 -19.34
C LYS A 44 9.90 -1.78 -19.41
N ARG A 45 8.75 -1.96 -20.07
CA ARG A 45 7.74 -0.91 -20.27
C ARG A 45 6.86 -0.69 -19.04
N LYS A 46 6.73 -1.68 -18.16
CA LYS A 46 5.83 -1.67 -16.99
C LYS A 46 4.40 -1.23 -17.36
N TYR A 47 3.90 -1.68 -18.53
CA TYR A 47 2.54 -1.40 -18.92
C TYR A 47 1.57 -2.12 -18.00
N HIS A 48 0.71 -1.35 -17.34
CA HIS A 48 -0.27 -1.88 -16.39
C HIS A 48 -1.66 -1.94 -17.02
N SER A 49 -2.14 -3.14 -17.31
CA SER A 49 -3.39 -3.35 -18.09
C SER A 49 -4.64 -2.77 -17.42
N ALA A 50 -4.77 -2.87 -16.09
CA ALA A 50 -5.93 -2.34 -15.37
C ALA A 50 -5.95 -0.80 -15.33
N LEU A 51 -4.79 -0.13 -15.43
CA LEU A 51 -4.68 1.34 -15.51
C LEU A 51 -4.64 1.83 -16.95
N LYS A 52 -4.35 0.94 -17.91
CA LYS A 52 -4.16 1.24 -19.33
C LYS A 52 -3.06 2.29 -19.58
N MET A 53 -1.94 2.16 -18.86
CA MET A 53 -0.80 3.07 -18.99
C MET A 53 0.52 2.42 -18.57
N ASN A 54 1.63 3.03 -18.97
CA ASN A 54 2.95 2.68 -18.45
C ASN A 54 3.17 3.33 -17.08
N LEU A 55 3.69 2.56 -16.12
CA LEU A 55 4.10 3.08 -14.82
C LEU A 55 5.43 3.85 -14.92
N PRO A 56 5.75 4.73 -13.96
CA PRO A 56 6.98 5.51 -13.99
C PRO A 56 8.23 4.64 -14.12
N LYS A 57 9.18 5.04 -14.97
CA LYS A 57 10.45 4.31 -15.19
C LYS A 57 11.25 4.10 -13.90
N LYS A 58 11.20 5.07 -12.98
CA LYS A 58 11.88 5.02 -11.67
C LYS A 58 11.29 4.00 -10.70
N LEU A 59 10.09 3.46 -10.96
CA LEU A 59 9.48 2.44 -10.12
C LEU A 59 10.33 1.16 -10.15
N LYS A 60 10.70 0.67 -8.97
CA LYS A 60 11.43 -0.60 -8.81
C LYS A 60 10.44 -1.72 -8.52
N PHE A 61 10.46 -2.78 -9.32
CA PHE A 61 9.75 -4.01 -9.01
C PHE A 61 10.71 -5.02 -8.39
N ARG A 62 10.27 -5.68 -7.32
CA ARG A 62 10.98 -6.79 -6.68
C ARG A 62 10.00 -7.96 -6.51
N LYS A 63 10.47 -9.17 -6.80
CA LYS A 63 9.69 -10.38 -6.52
C LYS A 63 9.42 -10.50 -5.03
N TYR A 64 8.20 -10.87 -4.66
CA TYR A 64 7.83 -11.05 -3.26
C TYR A 64 8.66 -12.17 -2.60
N SER A 65 9.19 -11.90 -1.43
CA SER A 65 9.86 -12.88 -0.57
C SER A 65 9.85 -12.40 0.88
N GLY A 66 10.07 -13.31 1.84
CA GLY A 66 10.27 -12.96 3.25
C GLY A 66 11.48 -12.06 3.46
N ASP A 67 12.55 -12.26 2.70
CA ASP A 67 13.77 -11.45 2.82
C ASP A 67 13.55 -10.01 2.34
N LEU A 68 12.71 -9.81 1.30
CA LEU A 68 12.31 -8.46 0.91
C LEU A 68 11.62 -7.71 2.06
N LEU A 69 10.81 -8.41 2.87
CA LEU A 69 10.12 -7.79 4.02
C LEU A 69 11.10 -7.36 5.12
N LYS A 70 12.23 -8.06 5.28
CA LYS A 70 13.27 -7.76 6.29
C LYS A 70 14.17 -6.60 5.91
N GLU A 71 14.15 -6.15 4.65
CA GLU A 71 14.90 -4.97 4.25
C GLU A 71 14.41 -3.72 4.99
N LYS A 72 15.30 -2.75 5.17
CA LYS A 72 14.97 -1.49 5.86
C LYS A 72 14.06 -0.62 4.98
N PHE A 73 12.78 -0.57 5.32
CA PHE A 73 11.79 0.36 4.76
C PHE A 73 11.32 1.33 5.84
N ASP A 74 11.01 2.56 5.45
CA ASP A 74 10.40 3.57 6.35
C ASP A 74 8.89 3.38 6.47
N LEU A 75 8.26 2.79 5.46
CA LEU A 75 6.82 2.52 5.39
C LEU A 75 6.55 1.31 4.51
N ILE A 76 5.66 0.43 4.98
CA ILE A 76 5.08 -0.63 4.14
C ILE A 76 3.64 -0.28 3.84
N VAL A 77 3.29 -0.23 2.56
CA VAL A 77 1.94 0.07 2.07
C VAL A 77 1.26 -1.23 1.68
N ILE A 78 0.10 -1.51 2.28
CA ILE A 78 -0.70 -2.70 1.99
C ILE A 78 -1.83 -2.34 1.03
N ALA A 79 -1.72 -2.82 -0.20
CA ALA A 79 -2.68 -2.60 -1.30
C ALA A 79 -3.24 -3.91 -1.86
N LEU A 80 -3.38 -4.92 -1.00
CA LEU A 80 -3.92 -6.23 -1.33
C LEU A 80 -5.45 -6.23 -1.26
N SER A 81 -6.07 -7.23 -1.88
CA SER A 81 -7.49 -7.54 -1.67
C SER A 81 -7.75 -8.12 -0.27
N LEU A 82 -9.00 -8.13 0.19
CA LEU A 82 -9.39 -8.64 1.52
C LEU A 82 -8.83 -10.04 1.85
N PRO A 83 -8.85 -11.03 0.94
CA PRO A 83 -8.24 -12.34 1.22
C PRO A 83 -6.74 -12.28 1.52
N GLY A 84 -6.02 -11.32 0.93
CA GLY A 84 -4.57 -11.15 1.13
C GLY A 84 -4.17 -10.59 2.50
N ILE A 85 -5.12 -10.02 3.26
CA ILE A 85 -4.84 -9.40 4.56
C ILE A 85 -4.38 -10.42 5.62
N ASP A 86 -5.03 -11.58 5.68
CA ASP A 86 -4.64 -12.64 6.62
C ASP A 86 -3.26 -13.21 6.30
N PHE A 87 -2.98 -13.38 5.01
CA PHE A 87 -1.66 -13.83 4.54
C PHE A 87 -0.57 -12.84 4.94
N ILE A 88 -0.70 -11.58 4.52
CA ILE A 88 0.35 -10.61 4.78
C ILE A 88 0.55 -10.34 6.27
N GLY A 89 -0.53 -10.36 7.07
CA GLY A 89 -0.43 -10.24 8.52
C GLY A 89 0.41 -11.34 9.15
N LYS A 90 0.24 -12.61 8.71
CA LYS A 90 1.06 -13.75 9.14
C LYS A 90 2.51 -13.63 8.70
N GLU A 91 2.76 -13.21 7.45
CA GLU A 91 4.10 -13.01 6.92
C GLU A 91 4.86 -11.89 7.65
N LEU A 92 4.21 -10.77 7.96
CA LEU A 92 4.79 -9.70 8.76
C LEU A 92 5.18 -10.20 10.16
N LYS A 93 4.32 -10.98 10.82
CA LYS A 93 4.59 -11.59 12.12
C LYS A 93 5.75 -12.59 12.05
N LYS A 94 5.71 -13.52 11.10
CA LYS A 94 6.74 -14.56 10.89
C LYS A 94 8.13 -13.97 10.69
N ASN A 95 8.22 -12.83 9.99
CA ASN A 95 9.48 -12.15 9.70
C ASN A 95 9.84 -11.06 10.73
N ASN A 96 9.13 -10.97 11.87
CA ASN A 96 9.35 -10.00 12.96
C ASN A 96 9.37 -8.54 12.47
N ILE A 97 8.47 -8.18 11.55
CA ILE A 97 8.41 -6.85 10.97
C ILE A 97 7.72 -5.88 11.93
N ASN A 98 8.38 -4.76 12.24
CA ASN A 98 7.85 -3.66 13.05
C ASN A 98 7.75 -2.34 12.28
N THR A 99 8.04 -2.36 10.97
CA THR A 99 7.89 -1.20 10.09
C THR A 99 6.45 -0.70 10.10
N PRO A 100 6.22 0.63 10.22
CA PRO A 100 4.88 1.20 10.16
C PRO A 100 4.14 0.82 8.88
N LEU A 101 2.82 0.64 8.98
CA LEU A 101 1.96 0.28 7.86
C LEU A 101 1.07 1.43 7.42
N LEU A 102 0.83 1.53 6.12
CA LEU A 102 -0.26 2.30 5.52
C LEU A 102 -1.18 1.35 4.74
N VAL A 103 -2.46 1.30 5.11
CA VAL A 103 -3.42 0.36 4.53
C VAL A 103 -4.33 1.08 3.54
N LEU A 104 -4.26 0.69 2.27
CA LEU A 104 -5.14 1.17 1.19
C LEU A 104 -6.36 0.26 1.01
N THR A 105 -6.27 -0.99 1.48
CA THR A 105 -7.35 -1.99 1.35
C THR A 105 -8.63 -1.48 1.97
N LYS A 106 -9.72 -1.54 1.20
CA LYS A 106 -11.08 -1.15 1.63
C LYS A 106 -11.84 -2.38 2.14
N GLY A 107 -12.83 -2.14 3.01
CA GLY A 107 -13.77 -3.15 3.50
C GLY A 107 -13.65 -3.45 4.98
N LEU A 108 -14.46 -4.42 5.41
CA LEU A 108 -14.55 -4.94 6.77
C LEU A 108 -14.35 -6.46 6.74
N LYS A 109 -13.83 -7.02 7.80
CA LYS A 109 -13.67 -8.48 7.96
C LYS A 109 -14.65 -9.01 8.98
N TYR A 110 -15.62 -9.80 8.50
CA TYR A 110 -16.52 -10.56 9.38
C TYR A 110 -15.87 -11.89 9.77
N ILE A 111 -15.94 -12.24 11.05
CA ILE A 111 -15.46 -13.52 11.58
C ILE A 111 -16.66 -14.29 12.13
N SER A 112 -17.14 -15.28 11.39
CA SER A 112 -18.35 -16.07 11.69
C SER A 112 -18.31 -16.73 13.09
N ARG A 113 -17.14 -17.29 13.48
CA ARG A 113 -16.99 -17.98 14.78
C ARG A 113 -17.23 -17.07 15.98
N SER A 114 -16.86 -15.78 15.89
CA SER A 114 -17.02 -14.81 16.98
C SER A 114 -18.16 -13.84 16.75
N LYS A 115 -18.86 -13.92 15.62
CA LYS A 115 -19.90 -12.98 15.15
C LYS A 115 -19.46 -11.51 15.21
N LYS A 116 -18.14 -11.25 15.06
CA LYS A 116 -17.56 -9.90 15.15
C LYS A 116 -17.12 -9.39 13.79
N ILE A 117 -17.29 -8.08 13.60
CA ILE A 117 -16.79 -7.33 12.46
C ILE A 117 -15.52 -6.59 12.90
N PHE A 118 -14.49 -6.65 12.11
CA PHE A 118 -13.23 -5.92 12.32
C PHE A 118 -12.95 -5.01 11.14
N THR A 119 -12.38 -3.86 11.42
CA THR A 119 -11.70 -3.07 10.38
C THR A 119 -10.45 -3.82 9.92
N ILE A 120 -9.96 -3.48 8.73
CA ILE A 120 -8.74 -4.11 8.19
C ILE A 120 -7.52 -3.80 9.07
N SER A 121 -7.44 -2.59 9.64
CA SER A 121 -6.35 -2.21 10.56
C SER A 121 -6.37 -3.02 11.85
N GLU A 122 -7.54 -3.21 12.49
CA GLU A 122 -7.66 -4.06 13.67
C GLU A 122 -7.29 -5.51 13.38
N LYS A 123 -7.74 -6.03 12.23
CA LYS A 123 -7.39 -7.39 11.82
C LYS A 123 -5.89 -7.54 11.60
N LEU A 124 -5.26 -6.60 10.88
CA LEU A 124 -3.81 -6.60 10.69
C LEU A 124 -3.07 -6.49 12.01
N GLN A 125 -3.47 -5.57 12.89
CA GLN A 125 -2.86 -5.43 14.21
C GLN A 125 -2.92 -6.73 15.00
N LYS A 126 -4.08 -7.38 15.04
CA LYS A 126 -4.28 -8.65 15.75
C LYS A 126 -3.40 -9.79 15.20
N VAL A 127 -3.23 -9.87 13.87
CA VAL A 127 -2.48 -10.95 13.23
C VAL A 127 -0.98 -10.67 13.22
N SER A 128 -0.56 -9.45 12.90
CA SER A 128 0.86 -9.09 12.77
C SER A 128 1.53 -8.67 14.08
N GLY A 129 0.75 -8.12 15.03
CA GLY A 129 1.27 -7.50 16.25
C GLY A 129 1.77 -6.06 16.05
N ILE A 130 1.79 -5.53 14.82
CA ILE A 130 2.25 -4.17 14.52
C ILE A 130 1.26 -3.15 15.07
N LYS A 131 1.75 -2.21 15.90
CA LYS A 131 0.91 -1.18 16.55
C LYS A 131 0.72 0.06 15.69
N ASN A 132 1.73 0.44 14.89
CA ASN A 132 1.68 1.66 14.08
C ASN A 132 1.09 1.38 12.70
N ILE A 133 -0.24 1.42 12.62
CA ILE A 133 -0.99 1.19 11.38
C ILE A 133 -1.82 2.44 11.07
N SER A 134 -1.53 3.05 9.91
CA SER A 134 -2.36 4.09 9.31
C SER A 134 -3.31 3.48 8.29
N VAL A 135 -4.47 4.10 8.12
CA VAL A 135 -5.41 3.74 7.04
C VAL A 135 -5.62 4.94 6.13
N LEU A 136 -5.69 4.69 4.84
CA LEU A 136 -5.99 5.69 3.84
C LEU A 136 -7.38 5.40 3.26
N LYS A 137 -8.29 6.38 3.33
CA LYS A 137 -9.67 6.29 2.87
C LYS A 137 -10.03 7.53 2.07
N GLY A 138 -11.07 7.42 1.26
CA GLY A 138 -11.58 8.52 0.45
C GLY A 138 -12.08 8.06 -0.91
N PRO A 139 -12.70 8.98 -1.67
CA PRO A 139 -13.28 8.73 -3.00
C PRO A 139 -12.19 8.72 -4.09
N CYS A 140 -11.09 8.00 -3.86
CA CYS A 140 -9.98 7.92 -4.80
C CYS A 140 -10.12 6.67 -5.67
N LEU A 141 -10.25 6.85 -6.98
CA LEU A 141 -10.26 5.80 -7.98
C LEU A 141 -8.86 5.62 -8.59
N ALA A 142 -8.41 4.37 -8.71
CA ALA A 142 -7.06 4.07 -9.17
C ALA A 142 -6.71 4.67 -10.54
N LYS A 143 -7.66 4.62 -11.50
CA LYS A 143 -7.45 5.19 -12.84
C LYS A 143 -7.35 6.72 -12.82
N GLU A 144 -8.12 7.38 -11.98
CA GLU A 144 -8.09 8.84 -11.82
C GLU A 144 -6.79 9.28 -11.16
N LEU A 145 -6.39 8.61 -10.07
CA LEU A 145 -5.10 8.85 -9.43
C LEU A 145 -3.93 8.67 -10.41
N ALA A 146 -3.96 7.59 -11.21
CA ALA A 146 -2.93 7.30 -12.18
C ALA A 146 -2.84 8.38 -13.29
N ARG A 147 -3.96 9.01 -13.64
CA ARG A 147 -4.04 10.12 -14.60
C ARG A 147 -3.85 11.50 -13.94
N LYS A 148 -3.56 11.53 -12.63
CA LYS A 148 -3.35 12.75 -11.84
C LYS A 148 -4.60 13.65 -11.78
N HIS A 149 -5.80 13.08 -11.85
CA HIS A 149 -7.01 13.81 -11.58
C HIS A 149 -7.04 14.22 -10.11
N GLN A 150 -7.56 15.41 -9.84
CA GLN A 150 -7.64 15.93 -8.49
C GLN A 150 -8.52 15.06 -7.61
N THR A 151 -8.00 14.66 -6.47
CA THR A 151 -8.72 13.85 -5.48
C THR A 151 -8.21 14.15 -4.08
N SER A 152 -9.05 13.92 -3.08
CA SER A 152 -8.70 14.06 -1.67
C SER A 152 -8.90 12.74 -0.93
N VAL A 153 -8.02 12.49 0.03
CA VAL A 153 -8.06 11.29 0.86
C VAL A 153 -7.79 11.65 2.32
N ILE A 154 -8.28 10.82 3.23
CA ILE A 154 -8.03 10.95 4.67
C ILE A 154 -7.02 9.89 5.08
N ILE A 155 -6.01 10.29 5.86
CA ILE A 155 -5.07 9.40 6.50
C ILE A 155 -5.36 9.39 7.99
N ALA A 156 -5.91 8.29 8.51
CA ALA A 156 -6.19 8.13 9.92
C ALA A 156 -5.12 7.27 10.61
N ASN A 157 -4.67 7.72 11.77
CA ASN A 157 -3.76 7.00 12.66
C ASN A 157 -4.07 7.45 14.10
N LYS A 158 -3.88 6.58 15.10
CA LYS A 158 -3.98 6.96 16.52
C LYS A 158 -3.01 8.09 16.89
N ASN A 159 -1.88 8.18 16.20
CA ASN A 159 -0.93 9.28 16.30
C ASN A 159 -1.08 10.20 15.08
N ILE A 160 -1.76 11.32 15.26
CA ILE A 160 -2.00 12.33 14.21
C ILE A 160 -0.70 12.86 13.59
N ASN A 161 0.37 13.01 14.39
CA ASN A 161 1.66 13.49 13.89
C ASN A 161 2.28 12.51 12.90
N PHE A 162 2.05 11.19 13.11
CA PHE A 162 2.50 10.18 12.18
C PHE A 162 1.69 10.20 10.88
N ALA A 163 0.36 10.37 10.95
CA ALA A 163 -0.47 10.56 9.77
C ALA A 163 -0.01 11.77 8.94
N LYS A 164 0.24 12.92 9.57
CA LYS A 164 0.78 14.13 8.94
C LYS A 164 2.15 13.89 8.28
N LYS A 165 3.04 13.09 8.93
CA LYS A 165 4.35 12.73 8.34
C LYS A 165 4.18 11.89 7.06
N ILE A 166 3.23 10.95 7.04
CA ILE A 166 2.92 10.19 5.83
C ILE A 166 2.37 11.13 4.76
N GLY A 167 1.38 11.95 5.08
CA GLY A 167 0.74 12.87 4.15
C GLY A 167 1.75 13.76 3.43
N LYS A 168 2.68 14.39 4.16
CA LYS A 168 3.77 15.19 3.58
C LYS A 168 4.64 14.42 2.57
N ARG A 169 4.65 13.08 2.61
CA ARG A 169 5.45 12.23 1.73
C ARG A 169 4.72 11.73 0.50
N ILE A 170 3.40 11.91 0.45
CA ILE A 170 2.56 11.44 -0.65
C ILE A 170 1.66 12.53 -1.24
N SER A 171 1.54 13.68 -0.60
CA SER A 171 0.73 14.81 -1.08
C SER A 171 1.33 15.43 -2.34
N THR A 172 0.47 15.71 -3.33
CA THR A 172 0.82 16.41 -4.57
C THR A 172 -0.23 17.46 -4.88
N LYS A 173 -0.07 18.24 -5.95
CA LYS A 173 -1.07 19.22 -6.39
C LYS A 173 -2.44 18.61 -6.70
N TYR A 174 -2.48 17.33 -7.06
CA TYR A 174 -3.70 16.59 -7.43
C TYR A 174 -4.11 15.52 -6.40
N TYR A 175 -3.26 15.20 -5.44
CA TYR A 175 -3.51 14.19 -4.40
C TYR A 175 -3.39 14.83 -3.02
N LEU A 176 -4.52 15.35 -2.54
CA LEU A 176 -4.60 16.08 -1.27
C LEU A 176 -4.86 15.11 -0.12
N ASN A 177 -4.30 15.41 1.05
CA ASN A 177 -4.42 14.56 2.23
C ASN A 177 -4.95 15.37 3.41
N GLU A 178 -6.03 14.85 4.01
CA GLU A 178 -6.61 15.31 5.28
C GLU A 178 -6.28 14.28 6.39
N PHE A 179 -6.49 14.68 7.67
CA PHE A 179 -6.08 13.90 8.83
C PHE A 179 -7.14 13.84 9.92
#